data_cd8ebd6469c8628c26d43a2346a0d17a
#
_entry.id   cd8ebd6469c8628c26d43a2346a0d17a
#
_cell.length_a   1.000
_cell.length_b   1.000
_cell.length_c   1.000
_cell.angle_alpha   90.00
_cell.angle_beta   90.00
_cell.angle_gamma   90.00
#
_symmetry.space_group_name_H-M   'P 1'
#
loop_
_entity.id
_entity.type
_entity.pdbx_description
1 polymer ?
#
loop_
_entity_poly.entity_id
_entity_poly.type
_entity_poly.pdbx_seq_one_letter_code
_entity_poly.pdbx_strand_id
1 'polypeptide(L)'
;MNVRMSSTVLAAALVLGIAAGPASPALAAGTDASAAAGHWAQRAPVAEAPDAEALQAAIAGLPKDDATAALVRVSGSGGDWRGSSGVHDLASGRPADPDGRFRAGSVTKIFTAAVVLQLAEEGRVGLDRPVRLYLPDLIPAAYEDVTVRQLLNHTSGIPSVGSGGDLDDWYAHRFDLHDPERTVREATSLEPDFVPGAQQHYANIGYTVAGLLIERVTGDTYGSQVSRRVLEPLHLKDTYFPGTDPAIRGPHNHGYQLFGTGELRDATVWGATDAWAAGDLISTTADLERFTRALFGGRVVRGPLLQEMFTLPDASVREYGTGKPAAYSAGLSVMRLGGREVWGKTGGRWGYNTVVAATRDLSRTLVYSVNSTDAKGDSMNTTAMNIVVAAFGAPSAG
;
A
#
# COMPACT_ATOMS: atom_id res chain seq x y z
N MET A 1 -0.90 37.07 13.48
CA MET A 1 -1.55 36.54 12.27
C MET A 1 -0.69 35.37 11.82
N ASN A 2 -0.90 34.18 12.45
CA ASN A 2 -0.07 33.01 12.26
C ASN A 2 -0.68 32.15 11.15
N VAL A 3 -0.02 32.14 10.01
CA VAL A 3 -0.34 31.23 8.90
C VAL A 3 0.12 29.83 9.32
N ARG A 4 -0.81 28.94 9.62
CA ARG A 4 -0.54 27.51 9.80
C ARG A 4 -0.24 26.91 8.43
N MET A 5 1.02 26.65 8.14
CA MET A 5 1.40 25.79 7.04
C MET A 5 1.13 24.35 7.46
N SER A 6 0.09 23.76 6.92
CA SER A 6 -0.21 22.32 7.06
C SER A 6 0.80 21.54 6.22
N SER A 7 1.75 20.90 6.88
CA SER A 7 2.68 19.97 6.24
C SER A 7 1.94 18.68 5.93
N THR A 8 1.27 18.64 4.78
CA THR A 8 0.63 17.43 4.25
C THR A 8 1.74 16.53 3.72
N VAL A 9 2.10 15.47 4.46
CA VAL A 9 2.86 14.36 3.88
C VAL A 9 1.94 13.66 2.89
N LEU A 10 1.94 14.13 1.65
CA LEU A 10 1.21 13.50 0.56
C LEU A 10 1.89 12.16 0.24
N ALA A 11 1.32 11.08 0.74
CA ALA A 11 1.51 9.80 0.10
C ALA A 11 0.88 9.93 -1.29
N ALA A 12 1.70 9.88 -2.36
CA ALA A 12 1.21 9.99 -3.73
C ALA A 12 0.11 8.95 -3.99
N ALA A 13 -1.13 9.37 -3.80
CA ALA A 13 -2.30 8.62 -4.25
C ALA A 13 -2.44 8.88 -5.73
N LEU A 14 -2.41 7.83 -6.55
CA LEU A 14 -2.72 7.88 -7.96
C LEU A 14 -4.21 8.22 -8.10
N VAL A 15 -4.57 9.51 -8.11
CA VAL A 15 -5.94 9.94 -8.37
C VAL A 15 -5.92 10.89 -9.56
N LEU A 16 -6.15 10.33 -10.75
CA LEU A 16 -6.46 11.11 -11.95
C LEU A 16 -7.94 11.49 -11.93
N GLY A 17 -8.20 12.77 -12.11
CA GLY A 17 -9.54 13.35 -12.02
C GLY A 17 -10.52 12.78 -13.05
N ILE A 18 -11.75 12.58 -12.62
CA ILE A 18 -12.88 12.11 -13.42
C ILE A 18 -13.82 13.29 -13.69
N ALA A 19 -14.03 13.61 -14.97
CA ALA A 19 -15.13 14.48 -15.40
C ALA A 19 -16.37 13.62 -15.68
N ALA A 20 -17.47 13.93 -15.05
CA ALA A 20 -18.73 13.24 -15.25
C ALA A 20 -19.45 13.72 -16.51
N GLY A 21 -19.83 12.80 -17.40
CA GLY A 21 -20.74 13.03 -18.51
C GLY A 21 -22.07 12.26 -18.29
N PRO A 22 -23.20 12.70 -18.88
CA PRO A 22 -24.54 12.30 -18.45
C PRO A 22 -24.97 10.92 -18.96
N ALA A 23 -25.69 10.19 -18.11
CA ALA A 23 -26.30 8.91 -18.41
C ALA A 23 -27.60 9.07 -19.24
N SER A 24 -27.77 8.25 -20.27
CA SER A 24 -29.03 8.06 -20.97
C SER A 24 -29.67 6.72 -20.59
N PRO A 25 -31.00 6.64 -20.47
CA PRO A 25 -31.69 5.42 -20.05
C PRO A 25 -31.95 4.46 -21.21
N ALA A 26 -31.74 3.17 -21.02
CA ALA A 26 -32.15 2.13 -21.96
C ALA A 26 -33.40 1.41 -21.47
N LEU A 27 -34.35 1.28 -22.38
CA LEU A 27 -35.66 0.63 -22.22
C LEU A 27 -35.52 -0.89 -22.05
N ALA A 28 -36.41 -1.42 -21.22
CA ALA A 28 -36.68 -2.84 -21.10
C ALA A 28 -37.59 -3.34 -22.23
N ALA A 29 -37.26 -4.50 -22.80
CA ALA A 29 -38.21 -5.33 -23.54
C ALA A 29 -37.96 -6.79 -23.13
N GLY A 30 -38.96 -7.41 -22.54
CA GLY A 30 -38.97 -8.83 -22.23
C GLY A 30 -39.40 -9.68 -23.44
N THR A 31 -38.88 -10.91 -23.51
CA THR A 31 -39.59 -12.06 -24.12
C THR A 31 -39.03 -13.36 -23.53
N ASP A 32 -39.97 -14.21 -23.08
CA ASP A 32 -39.74 -15.59 -22.66
C ASP A 32 -39.19 -16.47 -23.79
N ALA A 33 -38.24 -17.33 -23.49
CA ALA A 33 -38.07 -18.59 -24.20
C ALA A 33 -37.29 -19.58 -23.31
N SER A 34 -38.02 -20.57 -22.84
CA SER A 34 -37.47 -21.81 -22.27
C SER A 34 -36.73 -22.60 -23.34
N ALA A 35 -35.47 -22.92 -23.13
CA ALA A 35 -34.78 -23.99 -23.86
C ALA A 35 -33.60 -24.53 -23.06
N ALA A 36 -33.66 -25.82 -22.74
CA ALA A 36 -32.63 -26.82 -22.51
C ALA A 36 -31.28 -26.41 -21.96
N ALA A 37 -31.05 -26.82 -20.72
CA ALA A 37 -29.76 -26.80 -20.00
C ALA A 37 -28.70 -27.67 -20.68
N GLY A 38 -27.80 -27.07 -21.42
CA GLY A 38 -26.48 -27.59 -21.70
C GLY A 38 -25.49 -26.82 -20.84
N HIS A 39 -24.99 -27.42 -19.76
CA HIS A 39 -23.90 -26.86 -18.96
C HIS A 39 -22.60 -26.91 -19.76
N TRP A 40 -22.41 -25.97 -20.66
CA TRP A 40 -21.10 -25.60 -21.11
C TRP A 40 -20.53 -24.68 -20.04
N ALA A 41 -19.63 -25.21 -19.21
CA ALA A 41 -18.77 -24.39 -18.38
C ALA A 41 -18.02 -23.42 -19.34
N GLN A 42 -18.51 -22.19 -19.47
CA GLN A 42 -17.75 -21.14 -20.12
C GLN A 42 -16.43 -21.02 -19.35
N ARG A 43 -15.36 -21.51 -19.96
CA ARG A 43 -14.01 -21.20 -19.49
C ARG A 43 -13.94 -19.67 -19.43
N ALA A 44 -13.65 -19.13 -18.25
CA ALA A 44 -13.32 -17.72 -18.13
C ALA A 44 -12.29 -17.37 -19.21
N PRO A 45 -12.42 -16.24 -19.90
CA PRO A 45 -11.49 -15.85 -20.94
C PRO A 45 -10.07 -15.87 -20.32
N VAL A 46 -9.16 -16.58 -20.98
CA VAL A 46 -7.76 -16.59 -20.58
C VAL A 46 -7.26 -15.15 -20.72
N ALA A 47 -6.70 -14.58 -19.66
CA ALA A 47 -6.14 -13.23 -19.73
C ALA A 47 -5.01 -13.21 -20.79
N GLU A 48 -4.87 -12.09 -21.47
CA GLU A 48 -3.76 -11.88 -22.39
C GLU A 48 -2.42 -12.09 -21.67
N ALA A 49 -1.42 -12.60 -22.38
CA ALA A 49 -0.06 -12.70 -21.85
C ALA A 49 0.48 -11.30 -21.48
N PRO A 50 1.39 -11.19 -20.49
CA PRO A 50 2.11 -9.94 -20.25
C PRO A 50 2.81 -9.46 -21.53
N ASP A 51 2.69 -8.19 -21.86
CA ASP A 51 3.44 -7.58 -22.96
C ASP A 51 4.90 -7.42 -22.53
N ALA A 52 5.71 -8.41 -22.90
CA ALA A 52 7.12 -8.46 -22.51
C ALA A 52 7.94 -7.33 -23.12
N GLU A 53 7.61 -6.87 -24.33
CA GLU A 53 8.31 -5.78 -25.00
C GLU A 53 8.00 -4.44 -24.31
N ALA A 54 6.73 -4.14 -24.06
CA ALA A 54 6.32 -2.94 -23.34
C ALA A 54 6.88 -2.90 -21.90
N LEU A 55 6.86 -4.03 -21.19
CA LEU A 55 7.41 -4.14 -19.83
C LEU A 55 8.93 -3.95 -19.82
N GLN A 56 9.65 -4.54 -20.78
CA GLN A 56 11.09 -4.34 -20.91
C GLN A 56 11.43 -2.89 -21.28
N ALA A 57 10.66 -2.27 -22.18
CA ALA A 57 10.83 -0.86 -22.55
C ALA A 57 10.58 0.08 -21.36
N ALA A 58 9.60 -0.24 -20.49
CA ALA A 58 9.27 0.56 -19.30
C ALA A 58 10.44 0.70 -18.31
N ILE A 59 11.32 -0.31 -18.23
CA ILE A 59 12.49 -0.32 -17.33
C ILE A 59 13.81 -0.12 -18.04
N ALA A 60 13.82 0.05 -19.36
CA ALA A 60 15.05 0.14 -20.15
C ALA A 60 15.84 1.43 -19.86
N GLY A 61 17.17 1.34 -19.97
CA GLY A 61 18.08 2.49 -19.90
C GLY A 61 18.26 3.09 -18.51
N LEU A 62 17.95 2.36 -17.44
CA LEU A 62 18.30 2.77 -16.08
C LEU A 62 19.82 2.59 -15.82
N PRO A 63 20.47 3.43 -14.98
CA PRO A 63 19.89 4.53 -14.21
C PRO A 63 19.51 5.75 -15.05
N LYS A 64 18.47 6.47 -14.60
CA LYS A 64 17.96 7.73 -15.15
C LYS A 64 17.74 8.73 -14.02
N ASP A 65 17.31 9.95 -14.36
CA ASP A 65 17.07 11.00 -13.39
C ASP A 65 16.00 10.63 -12.35
N ASP A 66 15.02 9.83 -12.73
CA ASP A 66 13.88 9.43 -11.87
C ASP A 66 14.09 8.11 -11.12
N ALA A 67 15.03 7.26 -11.56
CA ALA A 67 15.26 5.95 -10.94
C ALA A 67 16.65 5.38 -11.23
N THR A 68 17.25 4.70 -10.25
CA THR A 68 18.55 4.02 -10.40
C THR A 68 18.42 2.55 -10.73
N ALA A 69 17.33 1.90 -10.34
CA ALA A 69 17.02 0.51 -10.64
C ALA A 69 15.51 0.24 -10.62
N ALA A 70 15.08 -0.82 -11.28
CA ALA A 70 13.73 -1.35 -11.20
C ALA A 70 13.72 -2.88 -11.22
N LEU A 71 12.91 -3.47 -10.36
CA LEU A 71 12.62 -4.90 -10.26
C LEU A 71 11.12 -5.08 -10.46
N VAL A 72 10.72 -5.92 -11.42
CA VAL A 72 9.31 -6.05 -11.81
C VAL A 72 8.92 -7.50 -11.99
N ARG A 73 7.74 -7.88 -11.49
CA ARG A 73 7.06 -9.14 -11.75
C ARG A 73 5.62 -8.87 -12.18
N VAL A 74 5.22 -9.46 -13.28
CA VAL A 74 3.84 -9.49 -13.76
C VAL A 74 3.46 -10.93 -13.92
N SER A 75 2.31 -11.35 -13.35
CA SER A 75 1.83 -12.73 -13.47
C SER A 75 0.32 -12.79 -13.61
N GLY A 76 -0.21 -13.95 -13.94
CA GLY A 76 -1.64 -14.16 -14.06
C GLY A 76 -2.00 -15.40 -14.90
N SER A 77 -3.27 -15.55 -15.26
CA SER A 77 -3.72 -16.69 -16.06
C SER A 77 -3.19 -16.70 -17.50
N GLY A 78 -2.72 -15.57 -18.00
CA GLY A 78 -2.11 -15.43 -19.33
C GLY A 78 -0.59 -15.68 -19.37
N GLY A 79 0.03 -15.98 -18.23
CA GLY A 79 1.48 -16.22 -18.13
C GLY A 79 2.18 -15.24 -17.18
N ASP A 80 3.49 -15.40 -17.09
CA ASP A 80 4.35 -14.66 -16.18
C ASP A 80 5.48 -13.96 -16.93
N TRP A 81 5.87 -12.78 -16.45
CA TRP A 81 7.05 -12.04 -16.87
C TRP A 81 7.78 -11.47 -15.67
N ARG A 82 9.10 -11.49 -15.72
CA ARG A 82 9.96 -10.81 -14.74
C ARG A 82 11.09 -10.09 -15.44
N GLY A 83 11.48 -8.93 -14.93
CA GLY A 83 12.60 -8.16 -15.44
C GLY A 83 13.22 -7.30 -14.37
N SER A 84 14.48 -6.96 -14.59
CA SER A 84 15.23 -5.99 -13.80
C SER A 84 16.09 -5.13 -14.72
N SER A 85 16.35 -3.90 -14.29
CA SER A 85 17.21 -2.97 -15.01
C SER A 85 17.86 -2.00 -14.01
N GLY A 86 18.93 -1.34 -14.43
CA GLY A 86 19.66 -0.39 -13.62
C GLY A 86 20.82 -1.01 -12.85
N VAL A 87 21.24 -0.34 -11.78
CA VAL A 87 22.47 -0.67 -11.05
C VAL A 87 22.19 -1.02 -9.60
N HIS A 88 23.03 -1.90 -9.06
CA HIS A 88 23.04 -2.25 -7.64
C HIS A 88 23.34 -1.02 -6.77
N ASP A 89 24.38 -0.28 -7.15
CA ASP A 89 24.76 1.01 -6.57
C ASP A 89 25.41 1.89 -7.65
N LEU A 90 25.31 3.20 -7.49
CA LEU A 90 25.86 4.17 -8.45
C LEU A 90 27.38 4.20 -8.49
N ALA A 91 28.05 3.85 -7.38
CA ALA A 91 29.52 3.91 -7.31
C ALA A 91 30.18 2.75 -8.05
N SER A 92 29.66 1.52 -7.93
CA SER A 92 30.20 0.37 -8.61
C SER A 92 29.67 0.19 -10.04
N GLY A 93 28.48 0.70 -10.33
CA GLY A 93 27.80 0.48 -11.60
C GLY A 93 27.45 -0.98 -11.90
N ARG A 94 27.57 -1.89 -10.92
CA ARG A 94 27.19 -3.30 -11.11
C ARG A 94 25.71 -3.41 -11.44
N PRO A 95 25.27 -4.37 -12.26
CA PRO A 95 23.87 -4.60 -12.53
C PRO A 95 23.05 -4.80 -11.26
N ALA A 96 21.82 -4.30 -11.26
CA ALA A 96 20.88 -4.50 -10.15
C ALA A 96 20.65 -5.99 -9.88
N ASP A 97 20.62 -6.36 -8.59
CA ASP A 97 20.23 -7.70 -8.16
C ASP A 97 18.72 -7.89 -8.40
N PRO A 98 18.29 -8.83 -9.28
CA PRO A 98 16.88 -9.03 -9.61
C PRO A 98 16.04 -9.57 -8.44
N ASP A 99 16.68 -10.17 -7.44
CA ASP A 99 16.04 -10.72 -6.26
C ASP A 99 16.38 -9.90 -4.99
N GLY A 100 16.97 -8.71 -5.17
CA GLY A 100 17.34 -7.80 -4.09
C GLY A 100 16.15 -7.40 -3.23
N ARG A 101 16.39 -7.29 -1.91
CA ARG A 101 15.42 -6.77 -0.94
C ARG A 101 15.30 -5.26 -1.06
N PHE A 102 14.15 -4.74 -0.65
CA PHE A 102 13.83 -3.32 -0.66
C PHE A 102 12.87 -2.95 0.49
N ARG A 103 12.78 -1.66 0.76
CA ARG A 103 11.80 -1.11 1.70
C ARG A 103 10.43 -1.03 1.02
N ALA A 104 9.49 -1.85 1.49
CA ALA A 104 8.17 -1.95 0.89
C ALA A 104 7.22 -0.78 1.24
N GLY A 105 7.61 0.06 2.21
CA GLY A 105 6.82 1.21 2.61
C GLY A 105 5.39 0.83 2.96
N SER A 106 4.43 1.62 2.53
CA SER A 106 3.00 1.44 2.87
C SER A 106 2.37 0.14 2.35
N VAL A 107 3.07 -0.70 1.60
CA VAL A 107 2.63 -2.10 1.34
C VAL A 107 2.51 -2.87 2.66
N THR A 108 3.26 -2.49 3.69
CA THR A 108 3.12 -2.99 5.08
C THR A 108 1.68 -2.99 5.56
N LYS A 109 0.88 -1.99 5.19
CA LYS A 109 -0.51 -1.85 5.63
C LYS A 109 -1.39 -3.04 5.25
N ILE A 110 -1.10 -3.72 4.13
CA ILE A 110 -1.85 -4.92 3.74
C ILE A 110 -1.63 -6.04 4.76
N PHE A 111 -0.39 -6.20 5.25
CA PHE A 111 -0.04 -7.20 6.25
C PHE A 111 -0.70 -6.88 7.61
N THR A 112 -0.65 -5.63 8.02
CA THR A 112 -1.31 -5.15 9.26
C THR A 112 -2.81 -5.39 9.21
N ALA A 113 -3.47 -4.98 8.12
CA ALA A 113 -4.90 -5.20 7.91
C ALA A 113 -5.24 -6.70 7.93
N ALA A 114 -4.45 -7.53 7.25
CA ALA A 114 -4.66 -8.98 7.23
C ALA A 114 -4.62 -9.60 8.64
N VAL A 115 -3.68 -9.18 9.48
CA VAL A 115 -3.60 -9.67 10.88
C VAL A 115 -4.80 -9.21 11.71
N VAL A 116 -5.22 -7.93 11.58
CA VAL A 116 -6.43 -7.44 12.27
C VAL A 116 -7.68 -8.22 11.83
N LEU A 117 -7.81 -8.52 10.53
CA LEU A 117 -8.92 -9.31 10.00
C LEU A 117 -8.88 -10.77 10.48
N GLN A 118 -7.70 -11.38 10.62
CA GLN A 118 -7.57 -12.71 11.23
C GLN A 118 -7.98 -12.68 12.71
N LEU A 119 -7.60 -11.65 13.45
CA LEU A 119 -8.04 -11.49 14.85
C LEU A 119 -9.56 -11.27 14.95
N ALA A 120 -10.16 -10.65 13.92
CA ALA A 120 -11.62 -10.53 13.82
C ALA A 120 -12.28 -11.88 13.49
N GLU A 121 -11.67 -12.71 12.64
CA GLU A 121 -12.13 -14.10 12.37
C GLU A 121 -12.10 -14.96 13.64
N GLU A 122 -11.09 -14.74 14.50
CA GLU A 122 -10.96 -15.40 15.80
C GLU A 122 -11.93 -14.86 16.88
N GLY A 123 -12.74 -13.84 16.56
CA GLY A 123 -13.65 -13.20 17.52
C GLY A 123 -12.95 -12.34 18.59
N ARG A 124 -11.65 -12.10 18.45
CA ARG A 124 -10.83 -11.31 19.42
C ARG A 124 -10.95 -9.82 19.18
N VAL A 125 -11.28 -9.40 17.96
CA VAL A 125 -11.48 -8.01 17.53
C VAL A 125 -12.82 -7.89 16.82
N GLY A 126 -13.63 -6.90 17.17
CA GLY A 126 -14.83 -6.53 16.39
C GLY A 126 -14.52 -5.33 15.51
N LEU A 127 -14.73 -5.46 14.18
CA LEU A 127 -14.40 -4.36 13.27
C LEU A 127 -15.21 -3.10 13.55
N ASP A 128 -16.48 -3.23 13.93
CA ASP A 128 -17.38 -2.12 14.23
C ASP A 128 -17.40 -1.74 15.71
N ARG A 129 -16.49 -2.30 16.50
CA ARG A 129 -16.33 -1.92 17.90
C ARG A 129 -15.35 -0.75 18.03
N PRO A 130 -15.62 0.18 18.97
CA PRO A 130 -14.69 1.26 19.28
C PRO A 130 -13.30 0.73 19.65
N VAL A 131 -12.27 1.29 19.03
CA VAL A 131 -10.87 0.90 19.31
C VAL A 131 -10.48 1.20 20.76
N ARG A 132 -11.11 2.19 21.39
CA ARG A 132 -10.93 2.54 22.80
C ARG A 132 -11.22 1.38 23.75
N LEU A 133 -12.12 0.46 23.40
CA LEU A 133 -12.38 -0.74 24.20
C LEU A 133 -11.15 -1.64 24.34
N TYR A 134 -10.25 -1.62 23.39
CA TYR A 134 -9.01 -2.38 23.39
C TYR A 134 -7.81 -1.59 23.91
N LEU A 135 -7.83 -0.26 23.72
CA LEU A 135 -6.74 0.66 24.06
C LEU A 135 -7.24 1.84 24.94
N PRO A 136 -7.86 1.55 26.11
CA PRO A 136 -8.52 2.59 26.92
C PRO A 136 -7.57 3.66 27.45
N ASP A 137 -6.30 3.29 27.71
CA ASP A 137 -5.29 4.21 28.26
C ASP A 137 -4.61 5.06 27.18
N LEU A 138 -4.88 4.75 25.90
CA LEU A 138 -4.23 5.39 24.75
C LEU A 138 -5.19 6.25 23.92
N ILE A 139 -6.46 5.84 23.83
CA ILE A 139 -7.48 6.51 23.01
C ILE A 139 -8.40 7.32 23.95
N PRO A 140 -8.32 8.67 23.94
CA PRO A 140 -9.14 9.54 24.80
C PRO A 140 -10.60 9.58 24.36
N ALA A 141 -11.46 10.20 25.20
CA ALA A 141 -12.91 10.29 24.97
C ALA A 141 -13.27 11.01 23.66
N ALA A 142 -12.47 11.98 23.23
CA ALA A 142 -12.68 12.68 21.94
C ALA A 142 -12.69 11.74 20.71
N TYR A 143 -12.14 10.54 20.86
CA TYR A 143 -12.05 9.52 19.83
C TYR A 143 -12.79 8.22 20.20
N GLU A 144 -13.74 8.29 21.16
CA GLU A 144 -14.39 7.10 21.71
C GLU A 144 -15.21 6.32 20.67
N ASP A 145 -15.71 6.99 19.63
CA ASP A 145 -16.53 6.39 18.56
C ASP A 145 -15.69 5.83 17.40
N VAL A 146 -14.38 6.04 17.37
CA VAL A 146 -13.51 5.51 16.31
C VAL A 146 -13.50 3.99 16.36
N THR A 147 -13.98 3.36 15.28
CA THR A 147 -14.01 1.89 15.17
C THR A 147 -12.72 1.33 14.56
N VAL A 148 -12.47 0.03 14.78
CA VAL A 148 -11.34 -0.68 14.17
C VAL A 148 -11.43 -0.62 12.64
N ARG A 149 -12.61 -0.77 12.05
CA ARG A 149 -12.87 -0.63 10.60
C ARG A 149 -12.37 0.72 10.08
N GLN A 150 -12.67 1.80 10.79
CA GLN A 150 -12.30 3.16 10.40
C GLN A 150 -10.78 3.43 10.45
N LEU A 151 -10.04 2.72 11.28
CA LEU A 151 -8.57 2.74 11.23
C LEU A 151 -8.06 2.14 9.92
N LEU A 152 -8.60 0.98 9.50
CA LEU A 152 -8.13 0.23 8.36
C LEU A 152 -8.47 0.87 7.01
N ASN A 153 -9.62 1.54 6.91
CA ASN A 153 -10.08 2.18 5.68
C ASN A 153 -9.87 3.70 5.64
N HIS A 154 -9.08 4.23 6.59
CA HIS A 154 -8.70 5.65 6.66
C HIS A 154 -9.86 6.63 6.86
N THR A 155 -10.92 6.22 7.58
CA THR A 155 -12.05 7.10 7.91
C THR A 155 -12.15 7.44 9.41
N SER A 156 -11.07 7.27 10.16
CA SER A 156 -11.05 7.50 11.61
C SER A 156 -11.12 8.96 12.05
N GLY A 157 -10.67 9.88 11.21
CA GLY A 157 -10.55 11.30 11.56
C GLY A 157 -9.38 11.61 12.52
N ILE A 158 -8.54 10.62 12.89
CA ILE A 158 -7.36 10.88 13.72
C ILE A 158 -6.34 11.66 12.89
N PRO A 159 -5.89 12.86 13.35
CA PRO A 159 -4.95 13.68 12.62
C PRO A 159 -3.60 13.00 12.42
N SER A 160 -2.96 13.29 11.30
CA SER A 160 -1.56 12.94 11.11
C SER A 160 -0.68 13.88 11.93
N VAL A 161 0.23 13.32 12.71
CA VAL A 161 1.35 14.06 13.28
C VAL A 161 2.58 13.77 12.43
N GLY A 162 3.31 14.80 12.07
CA GLY A 162 4.56 14.71 11.34
C GLY A 162 5.64 15.48 12.07
N SER A 163 6.86 14.98 12.04
CA SER A 163 8.02 15.82 12.28
C SER A 163 8.04 16.82 11.13
N GLY A 164 7.80 18.10 11.44
CA GLY A 164 8.10 19.18 10.51
C GLY A 164 9.58 19.11 10.16
N GLY A 165 9.97 19.66 9.02
CA GLY A 165 11.35 19.69 8.58
C GLY A 165 11.43 19.49 7.07
N ASP A 166 12.56 19.87 6.50
CA ASP A 166 12.89 19.60 5.10
C ASP A 166 13.60 18.24 4.95
N LEU A 167 14.00 17.91 3.74
CA LEU A 167 14.69 16.64 3.45
C LEU A 167 16.03 16.52 4.19
N ASP A 168 16.76 17.61 4.38
CA ASP A 168 18.04 17.62 5.10
C ASP A 168 17.84 17.33 6.59
N ASP A 169 16.80 17.89 7.21
CA ASP A 169 16.41 17.61 8.58
C ASP A 169 16.00 16.15 8.74
N TRP A 170 15.15 15.62 7.86
CA TRP A 170 14.80 14.20 7.84
C TRP A 170 16.01 13.28 7.71
N TYR A 171 16.96 13.65 6.86
CA TYR A 171 18.18 12.86 6.68
C TYR A 171 19.09 12.90 7.90
N ALA A 172 19.21 14.06 8.54
CA ALA A 172 20.00 14.22 9.77
C ALA A 172 19.46 13.34 10.90
N HIS A 173 18.12 13.24 11.03
CA HIS A 173 17.42 12.49 12.08
C HIS A 173 16.99 11.08 11.65
N ARG A 174 17.48 10.57 10.51
CA ARG A 174 17.05 9.29 9.93
C ARG A 174 17.27 8.04 10.78
N PHE A 175 17.98 8.17 11.88
CA PHE A 175 18.26 7.09 12.84
C PHE A 175 17.51 7.26 14.17
N ASP A 176 16.73 8.31 14.32
CA ASP A 176 15.96 8.53 15.53
C ASP A 176 14.95 7.41 15.72
N LEU A 177 14.76 7.04 16.98
CA LEU A 177 13.79 6.02 17.34
C LEU A 177 12.46 6.67 17.70
N HIS A 178 11.40 6.19 17.09
CA HIS A 178 10.03 6.65 17.33
C HIS A 178 9.26 5.61 18.14
N ASP A 179 8.60 6.07 19.20
CA ASP A 179 7.73 5.25 20.01
C ASP A 179 6.29 5.34 19.45
N PRO A 180 5.67 4.22 19.05
CA PRO A 180 4.34 4.22 18.49
C PRO A 180 3.26 4.70 19.46
N GLU A 181 3.36 4.39 20.77
CA GLU A 181 2.40 4.91 21.75
C GLU A 181 2.50 6.43 21.89
N ARG A 182 3.72 6.97 21.92
CA ARG A 182 3.94 8.41 21.95
C ARG A 182 3.34 9.07 20.70
N THR A 183 3.59 8.54 19.52
CA THR A 183 3.01 9.04 18.27
C THR A 183 1.48 9.08 18.32
N VAL A 184 0.84 8.02 18.86
CA VAL A 184 -0.62 7.99 19.01
C VAL A 184 -1.09 9.04 20.03
N ARG A 185 -0.43 9.19 21.18
CA ARG A 185 -0.78 10.21 22.19
C ARG A 185 -0.68 11.63 21.62
N GLU A 186 0.37 11.90 20.84
CA GLU A 186 0.53 13.20 20.18
C GLU A 186 -0.60 13.44 19.17
N ALA A 187 -0.95 12.46 18.32
CA ALA A 187 -2.04 12.59 17.36
C ALA A 187 -3.40 12.79 18.03
N THR A 188 -3.68 12.01 19.08
CA THR A 188 -4.97 12.04 19.77
C THR A 188 -5.09 13.19 20.80
N SER A 189 -4.03 13.97 21.01
CA SER A 189 -4.09 15.24 21.77
C SER A 189 -4.64 16.40 20.94
N LEU A 190 -4.73 16.24 19.62
CA LEU A 190 -5.31 17.20 18.69
C LEU A 190 -6.82 16.96 18.54
N GLU A 191 -7.55 17.94 18.02
CA GLU A 191 -8.94 17.75 17.63
C GLU A 191 -9.03 16.85 16.39
N PRO A 192 -10.06 16.00 16.26
CA PRO A 192 -10.28 15.20 15.05
C PRO A 192 -10.38 16.07 13.80
N ASP A 193 -9.78 15.60 12.68
CA ASP A 193 -9.89 16.27 11.37
C ASP A 193 -11.35 16.31 10.89
N PHE A 194 -12.14 15.28 11.21
CA PHE A 194 -13.57 15.14 10.89
C PHE A 194 -14.22 14.06 11.77
N VAL A 195 -15.55 14.05 11.78
CA VAL A 195 -16.33 13.02 12.47
C VAL A 195 -16.01 11.63 11.91
N PRO A 196 -15.71 10.63 12.74
CA PRO A 196 -15.38 9.28 12.29
C PRO A 196 -16.40 8.73 11.28
N GLY A 197 -15.92 8.27 10.13
CA GLY A 197 -16.75 7.78 9.03
C GLY A 197 -17.22 8.83 8.03
N ALA A 198 -17.13 10.13 8.30
CA ALA A 198 -17.66 11.18 7.43
C ALA A 198 -16.80 11.42 6.20
N GLN A 199 -15.50 11.28 6.32
CA GLN A 199 -14.55 11.50 5.22
C GLN A 199 -13.45 10.43 5.25
N GLN A 200 -12.66 10.38 4.19
CA GLN A 200 -11.50 9.50 4.10
C GLN A 200 -10.23 10.34 3.99
N HIS A 201 -9.30 10.15 4.95
CA HIS A 201 -8.00 10.81 4.95
C HIS A 201 -6.89 9.76 5.12
N TYR A 202 -6.14 9.50 4.03
CA TYR A 202 -5.03 8.56 4.08
C TYR A 202 -3.99 9.03 5.10
N ALA A 203 -3.76 8.22 6.14
CA ALA A 203 -2.83 8.54 7.22
C ALA A 203 -2.14 7.27 7.75
N ASN A 204 -0.91 7.43 8.25
CA ASN A 204 -0.18 6.33 8.89
C ASN A 204 -0.74 6.01 10.27
N ILE A 205 -1.24 7.04 10.98
CA ILE A 205 -1.65 6.95 12.38
C ILE A 205 -2.68 5.83 12.63
N GLY A 206 -3.65 5.64 11.74
CA GLY A 206 -4.64 4.56 11.87
C GLY A 206 -3.99 3.17 11.90
N TYR A 207 -2.91 2.98 11.15
CA TYR A 207 -2.16 1.72 11.13
C TYR A 207 -1.17 1.59 12.29
N THR A 208 -0.66 2.69 12.82
CA THR A 208 0.08 2.69 14.10
C THR A 208 -0.84 2.24 15.24
N VAL A 209 -2.07 2.78 15.32
CA VAL A 209 -3.08 2.32 16.30
C VAL A 209 -3.43 0.85 16.06
N ALA A 210 -3.58 0.40 14.81
CA ALA A 210 -3.86 -1.01 14.49
C ALA A 210 -2.72 -1.95 14.92
N GLY A 211 -1.47 -1.52 14.79
CA GLY A 211 -0.30 -2.26 15.31
C GLY A 211 -0.35 -2.42 16.82
N LEU A 212 -0.63 -1.34 17.56
CA LEU A 212 -0.78 -1.38 19.03
C LEU A 212 -2.00 -2.22 19.46
N LEU A 213 -3.09 -2.19 18.67
CA LEU A 213 -4.25 -3.08 18.88
C LEU A 213 -3.84 -4.55 18.77
N ILE A 214 -3.05 -4.91 17.75
CA ILE A 214 -2.54 -6.28 17.59
C ILE A 214 -1.73 -6.69 18.83
N GLU A 215 -0.79 -5.87 19.28
CA GLU A 215 0.03 -6.17 20.46
C GLU A 215 -0.82 -6.33 21.72
N ARG A 216 -1.75 -5.40 21.99
CA ARG A 216 -2.64 -5.44 23.15
C ARG A 216 -3.51 -6.67 23.16
N VAL A 217 -4.12 -7.02 22.04
CA VAL A 217 -5.05 -8.16 21.96
C VAL A 217 -4.30 -9.48 22.01
N THR A 218 -3.08 -9.56 21.48
CA THR A 218 -2.32 -10.83 21.42
C THR A 218 -1.38 -11.04 22.60
N GLY A 219 -0.93 -9.97 23.24
CA GLY A 219 0.11 -10.01 24.27
C GLY A 219 1.52 -10.26 23.71
N ASP A 220 1.73 -10.03 22.40
CA ASP A 220 2.98 -10.28 21.71
C ASP A 220 3.27 -9.17 20.68
N THR A 221 4.53 -9.00 20.29
CA THR A 221 4.93 -7.91 19.41
C THR A 221 4.27 -7.99 18.04
N TYR A 222 4.00 -6.81 17.44
CA TYR A 222 3.44 -6.68 16.11
C TYR A 222 4.21 -7.51 15.07
N GLY A 223 5.55 -7.38 15.03
CA GLY A 223 6.38 -8.10 14.08
C GLY A 223 6.28 -9.63 14.23
N SER A 224 6.24 -10.15 15.49
CA SER A 224 6.05 -11.57 15.76
C SER A 224 4.68 -12.08 15.32
N GLN A 225 3.63 -11.26 15.48
CA GLN A 225 2.28 -11.64 15.05
C GLN A 225 2.20 -11.74 13.53
N VAL A 226 2.76 -10.77 12.79
CA VAL A 226 2.79 -10.84 11.33
C VAL A 226 3.64 -12.02 10.87
N SER A 227 4.80 -12.26 11.50
CA SER A 227 5.67 -13.39 11.16
C SER A 227 4.93 -14.72 11.27
N ARG A 228 4.38 -15.03 12.44
CA ARG A 228 3.69 -16.29 12.68
C ARG A 228 2.41 -16.49 11.89
N ARG A 229 1.68 -15.40 11.62
CA ARG A 229 0.37 -15.47 10.97
C ARG A 229 0.43 -15.41 9.46
N VAL A 230 1.46 -14.76 8.91
CA VAL A 230 1.56 -14.48 7.48
C VAL A 230 2.87 -14.95 6.88
N LEU A 231 4.03 -14.51 7.42
CA LEU A 231 5.32 -14.76 6.76
C LEU A 231 5.69 -16.24 6.77
N GLU A 232 5.62 -16.89 7.92
CA GLU A 232 5.99 -18.30 8.09
C GLU A 232 5.04 -19.25 7.33
N PRO A 233 3.70 -19.13 7.43
CA PRO A 233 2.78 -20.01 6.70
C PRO A 233 2.89 -19.88 5.18
N LEU A 234 3.29 -18.73 4.68
CA LEU A 234 3.49 -18.48 3.24
C LEU A 234 4.93 -18.68 2.78
N HIS A 235 5.85 -19.01 3.69
CA HIS A 235 7.28 -19.16 3.42
C HIS A 235 7.89 -17.90 2.77
N LEU A 236 7.55 -16.71 3.29
CA LEU A 236 8.10 -15.42 2.84
C LEU A 236 9.46 -15.19 3.53
N LYS A 237 10.48 -15.89 3.07
CA LYS A 237 11.79 -15.99 3.77
C LYS A 237 12.62 -14.73 3.68
N ASP A 238 12.35 -13.89 2.66
CA ASP A 238 13.08 -12.66 2.37
C ASP A 238 12.28 -11.41 2.82
N THR A 239 11.20 -11.64 3.57
CA THR A 239 10.32 -10.60 4.14
C THR A 239 10.46 -10.57 5.66
N TYR A 240 10.68 -9.37 6.22
CA TYR A 240 10.84 -9.20 7.66
C TYR A 240 10.58 -7.76 8.11
N PHE A 241 10.43 -7.57 9.42
CA PHE A 241 10.37 -6.28 10.08
C PHE A 241 11.75 -5.94 10.67
N PRO A 242 12.38 -4.83 10.29
CA PRO A 242 13.74 -4.51 10.72
C PRO A 242 13.83 -4.10 12.20
N GLY A 243 12.71 -3.68 12.81
CA GLY A 243 12.71 -3.12 14.16
C GLY A 243 13.54 -1.85 14.22
N THR A 244 14.54 -1.82 15.10
CA THR A 244 15.46 -0.69 15.25
C THR A 244 16.71 -0.76 14.36
N ASP A 245 16.90 -1.85 13.59
CA ASP A 245 18.02 -1.99 12.66
C ASP A 245 17.79 -1.12 11.42
N PRO A 246 18.60 -0.08 11.15
CA PRO A 246 18.41 0.78 10.00
C PRO A 246 18.87 0.16 8.68
N ALA A 247 19.59 -0.98 8.72
CA ALA A 247 20.12 -1.63 7.53
C ALA A 247 19.12 -2.61 6.89
N ILE A 248 19.22 -2.79 5.58
CA ILE A 248 18.58 -3.89 4.87
C ILE A 248 19.48 -5.11 4.96
N ARG A 249 19.02 -6.17 5.62
CA ARG A 249 19.79 -7.40 5.76
C ARG A 249 19.76 -8.24 4.48
N GLY A 250 20.93 -8.73 4.06
CA GLY A 250 21.10 -9.58 2.87
C GLY A 250 21.19 -8.78 1.56
N PRO A 251 21.12 -9.46 0.40
CA PRO A 251 21.22 -8.81 -0.91
C PRO A 251 20.14 -7.75 -1.12
N HIS A 252 20.51 -6.56 -1.60
CA HIS A 252 19.60 -5.46 -1.87
C HIS A 252 20.24 -4.48 -2.86
N ASN A 253 19.46 -3.66 -3.52
CA ASN A 253 19.94 -2.56 -4.35
C ASN A 253 19.85 -1.25 -3.57
N HIS A 254 20.83 -0.38 -3.73
CA HIS A 254 20.91 0.89 -3.00
C HIS A 254 19.77 1.83 -3.42
N GLY A 255 19.13 2.45 -2.44
CA GLY A 255 18.15 3.51 -2.62
C GLY A 255 18.81 4.88 -2.51
N TYR A 256 18.41 5.80 -3.38
CA TYR A 256 18.92 7.17 -3.39
C TYR A 256 17.78 8.16 -3.31
N GLN A 257 18.02 9.30 -2.68
CA GLN A 257 17.04 10.39 -2.60
C GLN A 257 17.67 11.70 -3.05
N LEU A 258 16.98 12.42 -3.93
CA LEU A 258 17.35 13.74 -4.38
C LEU A 258 16.98 14.77 -3.29
N PHE A 259 17.94 15.61 -2.92
CA PHE A 259 17.78 16.67 -1.94
C PHE A 259 17.61 18.03 -2.60
N GLY A 260 17.13 19.03 -1.84
CA GLY A 260 16.81 20.35 -2.36
C GLY A 260 17.97 21.10 -3.02
N THR A 261 19.21 20.70 -2.72
CA THR A 261 20.44 21.20 -3.39
C THR A 261 20.71 20.59 -4.77
N GLY A 262 19.90 19.63 -5.22
CA GLY A 262 20.16 18.81 -6.41
C GLY A 262 21.13 17.65 -6.16
N GLU A 263 21.55 17.43 -4.92
CA GLU A 263 22.42 16.33 -4.54
C GLU A 263 21.64 15.02 -4.38
N LEU A 264 22.14 13.94 -4.97
CA LEU A 264 21.61 12.59 -4.81
C LEU A 264 22.40 11.85 -3.70
N ARG A 265 21.75 11.60 -2.55
CA ARG A 265 22.37 10.92 -1.41
C ARG A 265 21.85 9.49 -1.27
N ASP A 266 22.72 8.60 -0.78
CA ASP A 266 22.35 7.22 -0.46
C ASP A 266 21.42 7.20 0.76
N ALA A 267 20.22 6.68 0.58
CA ALA A 267 19.16 6.52 1.57
C ALA A 267 18.91 5.04 1.95
N THR A 268 19.80 4.14 1.55
CA THR A 268 19.67 2.69 1.80
C THR A 268 19.58 2.38 3.28
N VAL A 269 20.45 3.01 4.08
CA VAL A 269 20.50 2.85 5.54
C VAL A 269 19.67 3.95 6.20
N TRP A 270 18.51 3.58 6.70
CA TRP A 270 17.53 4.51 7.26
C TRP A 270 16.67 3.82 8.32
N GLY A 271 16.44 4.45 9.46
CA GLY A 271 15.52 3.95 10.48
C GLY A 271 14.11 3.76 9.94
N ALA A 272 13.37 2.85 10.50
CA ALA A 272 12.02 2.50 10.04
C ALA A 272 10.95 2.67 11.12
N THR A 273 11.34 2.97 12.35
CA THR A 273 10.43 3.07 13.51
C THR A 273 9.40 4.19 13.37
N ASP A 274 9.67 5.23 12.57
CA ASP A 274 8.74 6.31 12.22
C ASP A 274 7.50 5.81 11.48
N ALA A 275 7.62 4.73 10.72
CA ALA A 275 6.53 4.15 9.94
C ALA A 275 5.95 2.88 10.55
N TRP A 276 6.74 2.11 11.28
CA TRP A 276 6.39 0.89 12.02
C TRP A 276 5.29 0.06 11.30
N ALA A 277 4.16 -0.26 11.98
CA ALA A 277 3.05 -1.05 11.43
C ALA A 277 2.37 -0.42 10.19
N ALA A 278 2.74 0.79 9.82
CA ALA A 278 2.26 1.49 8.63
C ALA A 278 3.24 1.43 7.44
N GLY A 279 4.53 1.05 7.64
CA GLY A 279 5.46 1.23 6.52
C GLY A 279 6.89 0.71 6.67
N ASP A 280 7.23 -0.17 7.60
CA ASP A 280 8.62 -0.58 7.85
C ASP A 280 9.05 -1.91 7.22
N LEU A 281 8.14 -2.63 6.54
CA LEU A 281 8.40 -3.93 5.94
C LEU A 281 9.57 -3.90 4.95
N ILE A 282 10.50 -4.84 5.09
CA ILE A 282 11.50 -5.19 4.08
C ILE A 282 11.01 -6.45 3.35
N SER A 283 11.12 -6.48 2.01
CA SER A 283 10.65 -7.62 1.22
C SER A 283 11.38 -7.75 -0.11
N THR A 284 10.96 -8.72 -0.93
CA THR A 284 11.35 -8.92 -2.34
C THR A 284 10.12 -8.94 -3.24
N THR A 285 10.31 -8.74 -4.54
CA THR A 285 9.21 -8.86 -5.51
C THR A 285 8.61 -10.27 -5.51
N ALA A 286 9.41 -11.30 -5.29
CA ALA A 286 8.97 -12.71 -5.25
C ALA A 286 8.06 -13.00 -4.05
N ASP A 287 8.45 -12.52 -2.87
CA ASP A 287 7.65 -12.72 -1.65
C ASP A 287 6.34 -11.92 -1.72
N LEU A 288 6.39 -10.67 -2.18
CA LEU A 288 5.18 -9.86 -2.34
C LEU A 288 4.22 -10.45 -3.38
N GLU A 289 4.71 -11.01 -4.48
CA GLU A 289 3.87 -11.73 -5.45
C GLU A 289 3.19 -12.95 -4.81
N ARG A 290 3.96 -13.78 -4.08
CA ARG A 290 3.43 -14.94 -3.34
C ARG A 290 2.38 -14.53 -2.33
N PHE A 291 2.64 -13.47 -1.57
CA PHE A 291 1.69 -12.91 -0.62
C PHE A 291 0.41 -12.42 -1.31
N THR A 292 0.52 -11.67 -2.40
CA THR A 292 -0.63 -11.15 -3.16
C THR A 292 -1.52 -12.27 -3.65
N ARG A 293 -0.95 -13.29 -4.28
CA ARG A 293 -1.70 -14.46 -4.75
C ARG A 293 -2.35 -15.23 -3.60
N ALA A 294 -1.69 -15.33 -2.46
CA ALA A 294 -2.25 -15.97 -1.27
C ALA A 294 -3.40 -15.19 -0.65
N LEU A 295 -3.26 -13.87 -0.55
CA LEU A 295 -4.26 -12.98 0.04
C LEU A 295 -5.53 -12.93 -0.81
N PHE A 296 -5.41 -12.61 -2.09
CA PHE A 296 -6.53 -12.51 -3.03
C PHE A 296 -7.22 -13.86 -3.23
N GLY A 297 -6.47 -14.96 -3.15
CA GLY A 297 -6.97 -16.33 -3.19
C GLY A 297 -7.57 -16.85 -1.87
N GLY A 298 -7.71 -15.99 -0.84
CA GLY A 298 -8.37 -16.34 0.42
C GLY A 298 -7.57 -17.28 1.33
N ARG A 299 -6.24 -17.36 1.17
CA ARG A 299 -5.39 -18.20 2.02
C ARG A 299 -4.84 -17.49 3.25
N VAL A 300 -4.89 -16.14 3.29
CA VAL A 300 -4.43 -15.31 4.42
C VAL A 300 -5.62 -14.86 5.26
N VAL A 301 -6.64 -14.32 4.62
CA VAL A 301 -7.92 -13.91 5.21
C VAL A 301 -9.02 -14.60 4.41
N ARG A 302 -10.11 -15.02 5.04
CA ARG A 302 -11.14 -15.84 4.40
C ARG A 302 -12.53 -15.22 4.45
N GLY A 303 -13.41 -15.74 3.60
CA GLY A 303 -14.84 -15.47 3.64
C GLY A 303 -15.24 -14.00 3.66
N PRO A 304 -16.21 -13.60 4.50
CA PRO A 304 -16.67 -12.22 4.58
C PRO A 304 -15.57 -11.23 4.97
N LEU A 305 -14.60 -11.63 5.81
CA LEU A 305 -13.52 -10.74 6.23
C LEU A 305 -12.52 -10.44 5.10
N LEU A 306 -12.34 -11.35 4.14
CA LEU A 306 -11.58 -11.03 2.94
C LEU A 306 -12.30 -9.95 2.10
N GLN A 307 -13.63 -9.93 2.08
CA GLN A 307 -14.38 -8.90 1.34
C GLN A 307 -14.16 -7.50 1.91
N GLU A 308 -13.86 -7.35 3.21
CA GLU A 308 -13.51 -6.06 3.80
C GLU A 308 -12.33 -5.39 3.09
N MET A 309 -11.39 -6.17 2.58
CA MET A 309 -10.25 -5.66 1.81
C MET A 309 -10.63 -5.17 0.40
N PHE A 310 -11.84 -5.49 -0.06
CA PHE A 310 -12.37 -5.10 -1.38
C PHE A 310 -13.67 -4.29 -1.26
N THR A 311 -13.97 -3.80 -0.06
CA THR A 311 -15.16 -2.99 0.21
C THR A 311 -14.75 -1.57 0.55
N LEU A 312 -15.11 -0.63 -0.29
CA LEU A 312 -14.92 0.80 -0.02
C LEU A 312 -15.92 1.29 1.03
N PRO A 313 -15.63 2.40 1.70
CA PRO A 313 -16.63 3.13 2.48
C PRO A 313 -17.89 3.45 1.67
N ASP A 314 -18.95 3.91 2.35
CA ASP A 314 -20.18 4.36 1.70
C ASP A 314 -19.88 5.33 0.54
N ALA A 315 -20.65 5.24 -0.53
CA ALA A 315 -20.45 6.05 -1.73
C ALA A 315 -20.59 7.57 -1.51
N SER A 316 -21.13 8.01 -0.38
CA SER A 316 -21.16 9.42 0.02
C SER A 316 -19.85 9.93 0.61
N VAL A 317 -18.98 9.03 1.11
CA VAL A 317 -17.70 9.38 1.71
C VAL A 317 -16.76 9.94 0.64
N ARG A 318 -16.16 11.08 0.96
CA ARG A 318 -15.21 11.77 0.08
C ARG A 318 -13.84 11.87 0.75
N GLU A 319 -12.83 11.96 -0.09
CA GLU A 319 -11.46 12.21 0.36
C GLU A 319 -11.35 13.62 0.96
N TYR A 320 -10.81 13.69 2.17
CA TYR A 320 -10.59 14.93 2.90
C TYR A 320 -9.69 15.90 2.13
N GLY A 321 -10.09 17.15 2.06
CA GLY A 321 -9.35 18.22 1.38
C GLY A 321 -9.47 18.22 -0.16
N THR A 322 -9.82 17.10 -0.82
CA THR A 322 -9.94 17.03 -2.29
C THR A 322 -11.37 16.85 -2.78
N GLY A 323 -12.25 16.27 -1.97
CA GLY A 323 -13.63 15.94 -2.33
C GLY A 323 -13.78 14.80 -3.33
N LYS A 324 -12.68 14.12 -3.69
CA LYS A 324 -12.71 12.95 -4.59
C LYS A 324 -13.43 11.77 -3.93
N PRO A 325 -13.94 10.79 -4.71
CA PRO A 325 -14.48 9.56 -4.15
C PRO A 325 -13.45 8.84 -3.27
N ALA A 326 -13.91 8.21 -2.18
CA ALA A 326 -13.09 7.34 -1.36
C ALA A 326 -12.54 6.17 -2.19
N ALA A 327 -11.25 5.88 -2.05
CA ALA A 327 -10.56 4.86 -2.84
C ALA A 327 -9.86 3.78 -1.99
N TYR A 328 -9.88 3.91 -0.66
CA TYR A 328 -9.20 3.00 0.26
C TYR A 328 -10.20 2.09 0.99
N SER A 329 -9.90 0.82 1.01
CA SER A 329 -10.54 -0.21 1.82
C SER A 329 -9.62 -0.64 2.98
N ALA A 330 -9.89 -1.77 3.61
CA ALA A 330 -9.01 -2.32 4.64
C ALA A 330 -7.68 -2.80 4.01
N GLY A 331 -6.67 -1.93 4.02
CA GLY A 331 -5.31 -2.22 3.56
C GLY A 331 -5.05 -2.05 2.07
N LEU A 332 -6.08 -1.98 1.23
CA LEU A 332 -5.96 -1.82 -0.21
C LEU A 332 -6.53 -0.49 -0.69
N SER A 333 -6.25 -0.17 -1.93
CA SER A 333 -6.95 0.86 -2.71
C SER A 333 -7.37 0.30 -4.05
N VAL A 334 -8.37 0.92 -4.68
CA VAL A 334 -8.86 0.54 -6.00
C VAL A 334 -8.56 1.62 -7.02
N MET A 335 -8.28 1.19 -8.25
CA MET A 335 -8.15 2.07 -9.42
C MET A 335 -8.66 1.36 -10.68
N ARG A 336 -8.98 2.12 -11.72
CA ARG A 336 -9.35 1.58 -13.03
C ARG A 336 -8.19 1.79 -14.01
N LEU A 337 -7.67 0.70 -14.54
CA LEU A 337 -6.52 0.66 -15.45
C LEU A 337 -6.86 -0.23 -16.64
N GLY A 338 -6.74 0.29 -17.88
CA GLY A 338 -7.06 -0.46 -19.10
C GLY A 338 -8.49 -1.04 -19.09
N GLY A 339 -9.46 -0.31 -18.53
CA GLY A 339 -10.85 -0.78 -18.38
C GLY A 339 -11.08 -1.83 -17.29
N ARG A 340 -10.03 -2.21 -16.53
CA ARG A 340 -10.09 -3.21 -15.46
C ARG A 340 -10.09 -2.57 -14.09
N GLU A 341 -10.79 -3.17 -13.15
CA GLU A 341 -10.70 -2.82 -11.73
C GLU A 341 -9.48 -3.51 -11.13
N VAL A 342 -8.55 -2.72 -10.60
CA VAL A 342 -7.28 -3.18 -10.02
C VAL A 342 -7.21 -2.76 -8.56
N TRP A 343 -7.01 -3.71 -7.69
CA TRP A 343 -6.82 -3.52 -6.26
C TRP A 343 -5.36 -3.66 -5.88
N GLY A 344 -4.89 -2.80 -5.00
CA GLY A 344 -3.49 -2.85 -4.62
C GLY A 344 -3.10 -1.82 -3.59
N LYS A 345 -1.79 -1.70 -3.38
CA LYS A 345 -1.21 -0.70 -2.48
C LYS A 345 0.14 -0.24 -3.00
N THR A 346 0.29 1.06 -3.06
CA THR A 346 1.59 1.69 -3.29
C THR A 346 2.36 1.81 -1.98
N GLY A 347 3.67 1.79 -2.06
CA GLY A 347 4.57 2.05 -0.94
C GLY A 347 5.66 3.03 -1.34
N GLY A 348 6.00 3.96 -0.45
CA GLY A 348 7.11 4.88 -0.62
C GLY A 348 7.95 4.93 0.65
N ARG A 349 9.24 4.64 0.52
CA ARG A 349 10.29 4.93 1.51
C ARG A 349 11.42 5.64 0.78
N TRP A 350 12.24 6.35 1.51
CA TRP A 350 13.38 7.06 0.95
C TRP A 350 14.18 6.15 0.02
N GLY A 351 14.31 6.55 -1.25
CA GLY A 351 14.97 5.76 -2.28
C GLY A 351 14.17 4.58 -2.87
N TYR A 352 12.92 4.31 -2.46
CA TYR A 352 12.15 3.16 -2.92
C TYR A 352 10.68 3.49 -3.13
N ASN A 353 10.17 3.20 -4.33
CA ASN A 353 8.75 3.10 -4.62
C ASN A 353 8.36 1.65 -4.92
N THR A 354 7.30 1.18 -4.30
CA THR A 354 6.83 -0.21 -4.41
C THR A 354 5.36 -0.25 -4.76
N VAL A 355 4.95 -1.27 -5.50
CA VAL A 355 3.54 -1.58 -5.73
C VAL A 355 3.30 -3.07 -5.55
N VAL A 356 2.15 -3.36 -4.98
CA VAL A 356 1.44 -4.64 -5.09
C VAL A 356 0.08 -4.32 -5.69
N ALA A 357 -0.25 -4.92 -6.84
CA ALA A 357 -1.53 -4.70 -7.51
C ALA A 357 -2.02 -5.97 -8.21
N ALA A 358 -3.33 -6.20 -8.21
CA ALA A 358 -3.94 -7.32 -8.91
C ALA A 358 -5.40 -7.04 -9.30
N THR A 359 -5.85 -7.70 -10.36
CA THR A 359 -7.28 -7.89 -10.58
C THR A 359 -7.87 -8.82 -9.51
N ARG A 360 -9.14 -8.64 -9.17
CA ARG A 360 -9.78 -9.43 -8.09
C ARG A 360 -9.73 -10.94 -8.32
N ASP A 361 -9.77 -11.36 -9.56
CA ASP A 361 -9.74 -12.75 -10.04
C ASP A 361 -8.31 -13.30 -10.22
N LEU A 362 -7.28 -12.49 -9.95
CA LEU A 362 -5.87 -12.82 -10.18
C LEU A 362 -5.53 -13.12 -11.66
N SER A 363 -6.37 -12.70 -12.61
CA SER A 363 -6.04 -12.81 -14.03
C SER A 363 -4.81 -11.98 -14.42
N ARG A 364 -4.51 -10.92 -13.63
CA ARG A 364 -3.29 -10.13 -13.73
C ARG A 364 -2.83 -9.67 -12.34
N THR A 365 -1.53 -9.84 -12.06
CA THR A 365 -0.86 -9.27 -10.89
C THR A 365 0.35 -8.46 -11.32
N LEU A 366 0.71 -7.45 -10.54
CA LEU A 366 1.92 -6.66 -10.70
C LEU A 366 2.56 -6.46 -9.33
N VAL A 367 3.86 -6.72 -9.24
CA VAL A 367 4.71 -6.28 -8.14
C VAL A 367 5.93 -5.61 -8.72
N TYR A 368 6.26 -4.43 -8.23
CA TYR A 368 7.53 -3.80 -8.55
C TYR A 368 8.19 -3.16 -7.32
N SER A 369 9.52 -3.02 -7.40
CA SER A 369 10.30 -2.04 -6.65
C SER A 369 11.07 -1.19 -7.64
N VAL A 370 10.87 0.12 -7.61
CA VAL A 370 11.65 1.11 -8.34
C VAL A 370 12.51 1.84 -7.32
N ASN A 371 13.82 1.82 -7.52
CA ASN A 371 14.76 2.61 -6.72
C ASN A 371 14.69 4.06 -7.21
N SER A 372 13.64 4.74 -6.78
CA SER A 372 13.29 6.12 -7.19
C SER A 372 14.23 7.13 -6.54
N THR A 373 14.65 8.12 -7.31
CA THR A 373 15.47 9.24 -6.81
C THR A 373 14.65 10.27 -6.04
N ASP A 374 13.32 10.27 -6.22
CA ASP A 374 12.39 11.09 -5.43
C ASP A 374 11.15 10.26 -5.03
N ALA A 375 11.35 9.35 -4.07
CA ALA A 375 10.31 8.44 -3.62
C ALA A 375 9.19 9.10 -2.79
N LYS A 376 9.36 10.35 -2.41
CA LYS A 376 8.43 11.15 -1.59
C LYS A 376 7.88 12.38 -2.32
N GLY A 377 8.20 12.53 -3.60
CA GLY A 377 7.70 13.62 -4.44
C GLY A 377 6.18 13.56 -4.63
N ASP A 378 5.61 14.69 -5.02
CA ASP A 378 4.16 14.90 -5.17
C ASP A 378 3.55 14.14 -6.37
N SER A 379 4.38 13.71 -7.32
CA SER A 379 3.95 12.98 -8.51
C SER A 379 4.44 11.54 -8.51
N MET A 380 3.71 10.68 -9.23
CA MET A 380 4.18 9.31 -9.45
C MET A 380 5.46 9.32 -10.28
N ASN A 381 6.45 8.53 -9.86
CA ASN A 381 7.67 8.30 -10.60
C ASN A 381 7.37 7.81 -12.03
N THR A 382 8.04 8.38 -13.04
CA THR A 382 7.77 8.09 -14.47
C THR A 382 8.04 6.63 -14.82
N THR A 383 9.14 6.05 -14.34
CA THR A 383 9.44 4.62 -14.54
C THR A 383 8.36 3.75 -13.93
N ALA A 384 7.91 4.06 -12.70
CA ALA A 384 6.81 3.34 -12.04
C ALA A 384 5.49 3.44 -12.81
N MET A 385 5.14 4.62 -13.34
CA MET A 385 3.95 4.81 -14.19
C MET A 385 4.03 3.97 -15.46
N ASN A 386 5.15 3.98 -16.15
CA ASN A 386 5.35 3.21 -17.38
C ASN A 386 5.18 1.71 -17.12
N ILE A 387 5.68 1.20 -15.98
CA ILE A 387 5.48 -0.20 -15.57
C ILE A 387 3.99 -0.51 -15.37
N VAL A 388 3.24 0.37 -14.70
CA VAL A 388 1.80 0.19 -14.46
C VAL A 388 1.04 0.15 -15.78
N VAL A 389 1.34 1.08 -16.69
CA VAL A 389 0.70 1.17 -18.02
C VAL A 389 1.03 -0.07 -18.86
N ALA A 390 2.27 -0.55 -18.85
CA ALA A 390 2.67 -1.77 -19.57
C ALA A 390 1.98 -3.03 -18.99
N ALA A 391 1.72 -3.07 -17.68
CA ALA A 391 1.11 -4.22 -17.02
C ALA A 391 -0.43 -4.27 -17.17
N PHE A 392 -1.12 -3.14 -17.12
CA PHE A 392 -2.59 -3.07 -17.06
C PHE A 392 -3.24 -2.23 -18.16
N GLY A 393 -2.47 -1.44 -18.90
CA GLY A 393 -2.97 -0.38 -19.78
C GLY A 393 -3.07 0.96 -19.06
N ALA A 394 -3.31 2.03 -19.85
CA ALA A 394 -3.44 3.38 -19.32
C ALA A 394 -4.64 3.50 -18.34
N PRO A 395 -4.58 4.45 -17.39
CA PRO A 395 -5.73 4.77 -16.56
C PRO A 395 -6.94 5.11 -17.43
N SER A 396 -8.10 4.51 -17.12
CA SER A 396 -9.35 4.85 -17.80
C SER A 396 -9.85 6.20 -17.29
N ALA A 397 -10.22 7.11 -18.19
CA ALA A 397 -11.01 8.27 -17.82
C ALA A 397 -12.33 7.76 -17.22
N GLY A 398 -12.59 8.08 -15.97
CA GLY A 398 -13.82 7.72 -15.30
C GLY A 398 -14.86 8.80 -15.42
#